data_9d7ccfa9b987d724c939cd474703aa7c
#
_entry.id   9d7ccfa9b987d724c939cd474703aa7c
#
_cell.length_a   1.000
_cell.length_b   1.000
_cell.length_c   1.000
_cell.angle_alpha   90.00
_cell.angle_beta   90.00
_cell.angle_gamma   90.00
#
_symmetry.space_group_name_H-M   'P 1'
#
loop_
_entity.id
_entity.type
_entity.pdbx_description
1 polymer ?
#
loop_
_entity_poly.entity_id
_entity_poly.type
_entity_poly.pdbx_seq_one_letter_code
_entity_poly.pdbx_strand_id
1 'polypeptide(L)'
;FVVDQNGRKMSKSIGNVVAPQEVYNEFGADILRLWAASTDYSGELAISKEILKRVTESYRRIRNTLSFLFANLSDFDPFEHTVPQADMVEIDRYALVLARQLQERLAGDFYPRYAFHFAVKDIVAFCSEDLGAFYLDILKDRLYTTKADSHARRSAQTALYHITRSLVLLIAPILCFTGEEAWDIIGGGEEDSVLFHTWHEFPPINEKAEAELVKKWTAVREAREAVTAAIEPLRTDKTVGSSLQAEAEITAPEATADYLNALGEELRFALLVSKVDVKTGSELAVTAKASDGEKCERCWHYTYDIGSVAGHETICKRCAENVDGKGEERHYA
;
A
#
# COMPACT_ATOMS: atom_id res chain seq x y z
N PHE A 1 1.32 -21.58 -28.33
CA PHE A 1 0.66 -20.82 -29.41
C PHE A 1 -0.23 -19.74 -28.81
N VAL A 2 -0.40 -18.63 -29.58
CA VAL A 2 -1.40 -17.61 -29.23
C VAL A 2 -2.71 -17.97 -29.92
N VAL A 3 -3.78 -18.02 -29.14
CA VAL A 3 -5.14 -18.43 -29.57
C VAL A 3 -6.15 -17.33 -29.29
N ASP A 4 -7.32 -17.40 -29.93
CA ASP A 4 -8.42 -16.50 -29.62
C ASP A 4 -9.09 -16.89 -28.26
N GLN A 5 -10.07 -16.10 -27.82
CA GLN A 5 -10.78 -16.33 -26.55
C GLN A 5 -11.50 -17.69 -26.47
N ASN A 6 -11.69 -18.38 -27.60
CA ASN A 6 -12.34 -19.69 -27.68
C ASN A 6 -11.32 -20.84 -27.85
N GLY A 7 -10.02 -20.56 -27.66
CA GLY A 7 -8.95 -21.55 -27.83
C GLY A 7 -8.65 -21.91 -29.29
N ARG A 8 -9.13 -21.13 -30.26
CA ARG A 8 -8.90 -21.42 -31.68
C ARG A 8 -7.62 -20.74 -32.16
N LYS A 9 -6.82 -21.46 -32.94
CA LYS A 9 -5.64 -20.91 -33.60
C LYS A 9 -6.01 -19.68 -34.44
N MET A 10 -5.20 -18.61 -34.33
CA MET A 10 -5.38 -17.42 -35.15
C MET A 10 -5.09 -17.70 -36.63
N SER A 11 -5.98 -17.20 -37.49
CA SER A 11 -5.84 -17.34 -38.94
C SER A 11 -6.51 -16.15 -39.64
N LYS A 12 -5.85 -15.64 -40.69
CA LYS A 12 -6.39 -14.56 -41.53
C LYS A 12 -7.71 -14.97 -42.19
N SER A 13 -7.86 -16.26 -42.56
CA SER A 13 -9.09 -16.77 -43.17
C SER A 13 -10.29 -16.82 -42.22
N ILE A 14 -10.04 -16.95 -40.92
CA ILE A 14 -11.09 -16.92 -39.87
C ILE A 14 -11.35 -15.50 -39.41
N GLY A 15 -10.43 -14.56 -39.64
CA GLY A 15 -10.55 -13.17 -39.24
C GLY A 15 -10.37 -12.94 -37.72
N ASN A 16 -9.75 -13.89 -37.02
CA ASN A 16 -9.53 -13.84 -35.57
C ASN A 16 -8.09 -13.44 -35.17
N VAL A 17 -7.32 -12.90 -36.12
CA VAL A 17 -5.95 -12.46 -35.88
C VAL A 17 -5.97 -11.14 -35.06
N VAL A 18 -5.23 -11.11 -33.95
CA VAL A 18 -4.94 -9.90 -33.21
C VAL A 18 -3.50 -9.50 -33.50
N ALA A 19 -3.33 -8.40 -34.24
CA ALA A 19 -1.98 -7.89 -34.53
C ALA A 19 -1.43 -7.12 -33.34
N PRO A 20 -0.14 -7.31 -32.98
CA PRO A 20 0.48 -6.54 -31.89
C PRO A 20 0.34 -5.02 -32.06
N GLN A 21 0.37 -4.53 -33.30
CA GLN A 21 0.20 -3.12 -33.65
C GLN A 21 -1.16 -2.56 -33.20
N GLU A 22 -2.23 -3.33 -33.33
CA GLU A 22 -3.56 -2.95 -32.88
C GLU A 22 -3.60 -2.82 -31.34
N VAL A 23 -2.92 -3.75 -30.65
CA VAL A 23 -2.89 -3.77 -29.18
C VAL A 23 -2.10 -2.56 -28.66
N TYR A 24 -0.87 -2.35 -29.13
CA TYR A 24 -0.08 -1.25 -28.56
C TYR A 24 -0.57 0.14 -28.99
N ASN A 25 -1.26 0.27 -30.12
CA ASN A 25 -1.89 1.54 -30.52
C ASN A 25 -3.13 1.86 -29.69
N GLU A 26 -3.89 0.84 -29.24
CA GLU A 26 -5.11 1.04 -28.43
C GLU A 26 -4.80 1.10 -26.93
N PHE A 27 -3.89 0.24 -26.42
CA PHE A 27 -3.67 0.04 -24.98
C PHE A 27 -2.26 0.46 -24.52
N GLY A 28 -1.31 0.58 -25.41
CA GLY A 28 0.11 0.80 -25.10
C GLY A 28 0.94 -0.49 -25.08
N ALA A 29 2.25 -0.33 -25.27
CA ALA A 29 3.18 -1.47 -25.37
C ALA A 29 3.30 -2.22 -24.04
N ASP A 30 3.29 -1.54 -22.93
CA ASP A 30 3.39 -2.16 -21.58
C ASP A 30 2.18 -3.04 -21.24
N ILE A 31 1.00 -2.77 -21.78
CA ILE A 31 -0.16 -3.65 -21.61
C ILE A 31 0.03 -4.96 -22.37
N LEU A 32 0.59 -4.92 -23.59
CA LEU A 32 0.92 -6.13 -24.34
C LEU A 32 1.99 -6.96 -23.62
N ARG A 33 3.01 -6.30 -23.09
CA ARG A 33 4.08 -6.94 -22.30
C ARG A 33 3.53 -7.56 -21.02
N LEU A 34 2.69 -6.82 -20.29
CA LEU A 34 2.06 -7.30 -19.06
C LEU A 34 1.14 -8.49 -19.33
N TRP A 35 0.36 -8.47 -20.42
CA TRP A 35 -0.44 -9.62 -20.84
C TRP A 35 0.44 -10.86 -21.05
N ALA A 36 1.52 -10.74 -21.82
CA ALA A 36 2.43 -11.85 -22.09
C ALA A 36 3.08 -12.37 -20.79
N ALA A 37 3.51 -11.47 -19.91
CA ALA A 37 4.13 -11.82 -18.63
C ALA A 37 3.15 -12.40 -17.62
N SER A 38 1.86 -12.01 -17.64
CA SER A 38 0.84 -12.50 -16.72
C SER A 38 0.26 -13.88 -17.06
N THR A 39 0.64 -14.44 -18.19
CA THR A 39 0.13 -15.73 -18.67
C THR A 39 1.20 -16.81 -18.54
N ASP A 40 0.81 -18.01 -18.13
CA ASP A 40 1.69 -19.17 -18.18
C ASP A 40 1.92 -19.58 -19.65
N TYR A 41 3.11 -19.25 -20.16
CA TYR A 41 3.50 -19.50 -21.55
C TYR A 41 3.85 -20.96 -21.85
N SER A 42 3.86 -21.85 -20.85
CA SER A 42 4.03 -23.29 -21.06
C SER A 42 2.85 -23.91 -21.80
N GLY A 43 1.68 -23.25 -21.76
CA GLY A 43 0.48 -23.63 -22.46
C GLY A 43 0.14 -22.69 -23.65
N GLU A 44 -1.14 -22.68 -24.04
CA GLU A 44 -1.68 -21.78 -25.05
C GLU A 44 -2.06 -20.43 -24.40
N LEU A 45 -1.66 -19.33 -25.05
CA LEU A 45 -1.94 -17.98 -24.58
C LEU A 45 -3.18 -17.44 -25.29
N ALA A 46 -4.27 -17.29 -24.56
CA ALA A 46 -5.46 -16.65 -25.09
C ALA A 46 -5.35 -15.13 -25.07
N ILE A 47 -5.75 -14.47 -26.17
CA ILE A 47 -5.84 -13.00 -26.26
C ILE A 47 -7.19 -12.57 -26.79
N SER A 48 -7.76 -11.54 -26.16
CA SER A 48 -8.95 -10.83 -26.63
C SER A 48 -9.00 -9.43 -26.04
N LYS A 49 -9.83 -8.55 -26.58
CA LYS A 49 -10.02 -7.20 -26.01
C LYS A 49 -10.49 -7.25 -24.54
N GLU A 50 -11.29 -8.22 -24.17
CA GLU A 50 -11.76 -8.41 -22.80
C GLU A 50 -10.63 -8.82 -21.85
N ILE A 51 -9.75 -9.74 -22.29
CA ILE A 51 -8.55 -10.12 -21.53
C ILE A 51 -7.63 -8.90 -21.35
N LEU A 52 -7.38 -8.15 -22.43
CA LEU A 52 -6.56 -6.94 -22.39
C LEU A 52 -7.12 -5.86 -21.46
N LYS A 53 -8.45 -5.68 -21.39
CA LYS A 53 -9.09 -4.78 -20.42
C LYS A 53 -8.80 -5.19 -18.97
N ARG A 54 -8.87 -6.49 -18.65
CA ARG A 54 -8.51 -6.99 -17.30
C ARG A 54 -7.02 -6.75 -16.98
N VAL A 55 -6.14 -6.95 -17.95
CA VAL A 55 -4.72 -6.63 -17.80
C VAL A 55 -4.51 -5.13 -17.56
N THR A 56 -5.27 -4.28 -18.26
CA THR A 56 -5.25 -2.83 -18.05
C THR A 56 -5.65 -2.45 -16.62
N GLU A 57 -6.60 -3.14 -16.00
CA GLU A 57 -6.95 -2.89 -14.58
C GLU A 57 -5.79 -3.25 -13.64
N SER A 58 -5.07 -4.35 -13.90
CA SER A 58 -3.86 -4.70 -13.14
C SER A 58 -2.77 -3.64 -13.32
N TYR A 59 -2.55 -3.17 -14.53
CA TYR A 59 -1.63 -2.06 -14.82
C TYR A 59 -2.01 -0.77 -14.07
N ARG A 60 -3.29 -0.41 -14.07
CA ARG A 60 -3.78 0.79 -13.36
C ARG A 60 -3.48 0.74 -11.87
N ARG A 61 -3.60 -0.43 -11.23
CA ARG A 61 -3.25 -0.60 -9.81
C ARG A 61 -1.79 -0.27 -9.56
N ILE A 62 -0.88 -0.82 -10.37
CA ILE A 62 0.55 -0.54 -10.28
C ILE A 62 0.81 0.96 -10.50
N ARG A 63 0.27 1.54 -11.58
CA ARG A 63 0.48 2.96 -11.91
C ARG A 63 -0.10 3.92 -10.85
N ASN A 64 -1.28 3.64 -10.33
CA ASN A 64 -1.87 4.43 -9.25
C ASN A 64 -1.05 4.36 -7.96
N THR A 65 -0.48 3.20 -7.64
CA THR A 65 0.45 3.04 -6.51
C THR A 65 1.68 3.92 -6.72
N LEU A 66 2.34 3.85 -7.88
CA LEU A 66 3.49 4.70 -8.20
C LEU A 66 3.14 6.19 -8.11
N SER A 67 1.99 6.61 -8.65
CA SER A 67 1.53 8.00 -8.58
C SER A 67 1.36 8.49 -7.14
N PHE A 68 0.80 7.65 -6.25
CA PHE A 68 0.69 7.98 -4.84
C PHE A 68 2.08 8.13 -4.17
N LEU A 69 2.99 7.19 -4.46
CA LEU A 69 4.35 7.21 -3.93
C LEU A 69 5.08 8.50 -4.35
N PHE A 70 5.07 8.84 -5.64
CA PHE A 70 5.72 10.04 -6.16
C PHE A 70 5.15 11.32 -5.56
N ALA A 71 3.82 11.44 -5.47
CA ALA A 71 3.17 12.62 -4.92
C ALA A 71 3.60 12.88 -3.46
N ASN A 72 3.86 11.82 -2.68
CA ASN A 72 4.24 11.92 -1.28
C ASN A 72 5.77 12.00 -1.06
N LEU A 73 6.56 11.89 -2.12
CA LEU A 73 8.01 12.04 -2.10
C LEU A 73 8.50 13.38 -2.69
N SER A 74 7.60 14.24 -3.16
CA SER A 74 7.94 15.47 -3.87
C SER A 74 8.78 16.47 -3.05
N ASP A 75 8.71 16.42 -1.72
CA ASP A 75 9.46 17.25 -0.78
C ASP A 75 10.47 16.43 0.06
N PHE A 76 10.85 15.25 -0.41
CA PHE A 76 11.77 14.35 0.27
C PHE A 76 13.12 14.31 -0.43
N ASP A 77 14.16 14.74 0.29
CA ASP A 77 15.55 14.55 -0.13
C ASP A 77 16.13 13.34 0.62
N PRO A 78 16.53 12.25 -0.08
CA PRO A 78 17.05 11.06 0.57
C PRO A 78 18.37 11.28 1.31
N PHE A 79 19.14 12.33 1.01
CA PHE A 79 20.39 12.66 1.68
C PHE A 79 20.18 13.43 2.99
N GLU A 80 19.11 14.22 3.07
CA GLU A 80 18.83 15.09 4.22
C GLU A 80 17.74 14.53 5.13
N HIS A 81 16.75 13.83 4.58
CA HIS A 81 15.51 13.50 5.27
C HIS A 81 15.37 12.02 5.66
N THR A 82 16.33 11.15 5.29
CA THR A 82 16.26 9.74 5.61
C THR A 82 16.34 9.50 7.11
N VAL A 83 15.35 8.79 7.64
CA VAL A 83 15.33 8.33 9.04
C VAL A 83 16.04 6.98 9.13
N PRO A 84 17.01 6.81 10.05
CA PRO A 84 17.61 5.50 10.29
C PRO A 84 16.56 4.44 10.63
N GLN A 85 16.69 3.23 10.12
CA GLN A 85 15.68 2.18 10.28
C GLN A 85 15.32 1.89 11.74
N ALA A 86 16.31 1.94 12.66
CA ALA A 86 16.07 1.72 14.08
C ALA A 86 15.12 2.77 14.70
N ASP A 87 15.09 3.97 14.13
CA ASP A 87 14.31 5.10 14.61
C ASP A 87 12.99 5.27 13.87
N MET A 88 12.76 4.50 12.80
CA MET A 88 11.52 4.57 12.03
C MET A 88 10.30 4.13 12.84
N VAL A 89 9.15 4.71 12.52
CA VAL A 89 7.84 4.27 13.01
C VAL A 89 7.62 2.79 12.64
N GLU A 90 7.03 2.03 13.54
CA GLU A 90 7.02 0.56 13.43
C GLU A 90 6.34 0.03 12.17
N ILE A 91 5.21 0.63 11.76
CA ILE A 91 4.52 0.23 10.51
C ILE A 91 5.38 0.48 9.26
N ASP A 92 6.24 1.49 9.27
CA ASP A 92 7.14 1.78 8.15
C ASP A 92 8.21 0.71 8.02
N ARG A 93 8.76 0.25 9.15
CA ARG A 93 9.65 -0.92 9.18
C ARG A 93 8.97 -2.18 8.68
N TYR A 94 7.72 -2.40 9.07
CA TYR A 94 6.93 -3.53 8.58
C TYR A 94 6.72 -3.46 7.05
N ALA A 95 6.41 -2.29 6.51
CA ALA A 95 6.25 -2.11 5.06
C ALA A 95 7.55 -2.36 4.29
N LEU A 96 8.71 -1.98 4.84
CA LEU A 96 10.02 -2.32 4.28
C LEU A 96 10.28 -3.83 4.27
N VAL A 97 9.87 -4.55 5.32
CA VAL A 97 9.96 -6.01 5.37
C VAL A 97 9.16 -6.65 4.22
N LEU A 98 7.92 -6.22 4.03
CA LEU A 98 7.06 -6.74 2.95
C LEU A 98 7.66 -6.46 1.56
N ALA A 99 8.18 -5.26 1.34
CA ALA A 99 8.81 -4.88 0.07
C ALA A 99 10.08 -5.69 -0.21
N ARG A 100 10.91 -5.91 0.81
CA ARG A 100 12.11 -6.73 0.70
C ARG A 100 11.77 -8.19 0.41
N GLN A 101 10.80 -8.76 1.11
CA GLN A 101 10.34 -10.13 0.87
C GLN A 101 9.78 -10.30 -0.54
N LEU A 102 9.05 -9.31 -1.07
CA LEU A 102 8.62 -9.30 -2.47
C LEU A 102 9.83 -9.36 -3.40
N GLN A 103 10.82 -8.47 -3.20
CA GLN A 103 12.02 -8.43 -4.03
C GLN A 103 12.79 -9.74 -3.98
N GLU A 104 12.98 -10.34 -2.81
CA GLU A 104 13.67 -11.62 -2.64
C GLU A 104 12.97 -12.75 -3.41
N ARG A 105 11.63 -12.81 -3.38
CA ARG A 105 10.88 -13.81 -4.17
C ARG A 105 11.01 -13.58 -5.66
N LEU A 106 10.88 -12.34 -6.13
CA LEU A 106 10.95 -12.04 -7.56
C LEU A 106 12.37 -12.23 -8.11
N ALA A 107 13.34 -11.58 -7.48
CA ALA A 107 14.72 -11.59 -7.94
C ALA A 107 15.44 -12.92 -7.70
N GLY A 108 15.13 -13.61 -6.58
CA GLY A 108 15.78 -14.86 -6.19
C GLY A 108 15.13 -16.11 -6.79
N ASP A 109 13.84 -16.07 -7.16
CA ASP A 109 13.11 -17.24 -7.64
C ASP A 109 12.40 -17.02 -8.97
N PHE A 110 11.45 -16.09 -9.06
CA PHE A 110 10.56 -16.01 -10.22
C PHE A 110 11.27 -15.55 -11.49
N TYR A 111 12.07 -14.51 -11.44
CA TYR A 111 12.80 -14.01 -12.60
C TYR A 111 13.87 -14.96 -13.11
N PRO A 112 14.72 -15.57 -12.27
CA PRO A 112 15.70 -16.57 -12.75
C PRO A 112 15.06 -17.77 -13.46
N ARG A 113 13.84 -18.17 -13.07
CA ARG A 113 13.10 -19.27 -13.68
C ARG A 113 12.17 -18.85 -14.81
N TYR A 114 12.14 -17.57 -15.18
CA TYR A 114 11.19 -17.02 -16.16
C TYR A 114 9.72 -17.25 -15.77
N ALA A 115 9.41 -17.35 -14.47
CA ALA A 115 8.07 -17.55 -13.95
C ALA A 115 7.34 -16.21 -13.79
N PHE A 116 7.26 -15.42 -14.87
CA PHE A 116 6.76 -14.05 -14.85
C PHE A 116 5.31 -13.90 -14.39
N HIS A 117 4.47 -14.89 -14.64
CA HIS A 117 3.06 -14.87 -14.22
C HIS A 117 2.91 -14.86 -12.71
N PHE A 118 3.80 -15.52 -11.96
CA PHE A 118 3.86 -15.41 -10.51
C PHE A 118 4.38 -14.04 -10.07
N ALA A 119 5.41 -13.52 -10.75
CA ALA A 119 5.94 -12.19 -10.45
C ALA A 119 4.87 -11.10 -10.64
N VAL A 120 4.12 -11.12 -11.75
CA VAL A 120 3.02 -10.18 -11.99
C VAL A 120 1.94 -10.29 -10.93
N LYS A 121 1.54 -11.52 -10.57
CA LYS A 121 0.55 -11.75 -9.51
C LYS A 121 0.99 -11.13 -8.18
N ASP A 122 2.22 -11.38 -7.76
CA ASP A 122 2.75 -10.86 -6.49
C ASP A 122 2.91 -9.34 -6.51
N ILE A 123 3.38 -8.74 -7.61
CA ILE A 123 3.46 -7.28 -7.77
C ILE A 123 2.07 -6.64 -7.64
N VAL A 124 1.07 -7.19 -8.34
CA VAL A 124 -0.30 -6.65 -8.29
C VAL A 124 -0.92 -6.81 -6.90
N ALA A 125 -0.71 -7.94 -6.23
CA ALA A 125 -1.17 -8.17 -4.85
C ALA A 125 -0.49 -7.19 -3.89
N PHE A 126 0.81 -7.02 -3.96
CA PHE A 126 1.56 -6.06 -3.15
C PHE A 126 1.03 -4.63 -3.33
N CYS A 127 0.84 -4.18 -4.57
CA CYS A 127 0.31 -2.85 -4.85
C CYS A 127 -1.13 -2.66 -4.34
N SER A 128 -1.97 -3.70 -4.44
CA SER A 128 -3.40 -3.60 -4.11
C SER A 128 -3.68 -3.82 -2.62
N GLU A 129 -3.09 -4.87 -2.05
CA GLU A 129 -3.45 -5.41 -0.73
C GLU A 129 -2.49 -4.89 0.35
N ASP A 130 -1.17 -5.06 0.15
CA ASP A 130 -0.19 -4.65 1.15
C ASP A 130 -0.02 -3.14 1.21
N LEU A 131 0.12 -2.51 0.05
CA LEU A 131 0.23 -1.05 -0.03
C LEU A 131 -1.15 -0.39 -0.02
N GLY A 132 -1.95 -0.59 -1.07
CA GLY A 132 -3.17 0.21 -1.29
C GLY A 132 -4.21 0.07 -0.19
N ALA A 133 -4.62 -1.16 0.14
CA ALA A 133 -5.67 -1.43 1.13
C ALA A 133 -5.19 -1.37 2.59
N PHE A 134 -3.88 -1.43 2.83
CA PHE A 134 -3.35 -1.43 4.19
C PHE A 134 -2.41 -0.25 4.44
N TYR A 135 -1.15 -0.33 4.02
CA TYR A 135 -0.11 0.60 4.44
C TYR A 135 -0.40 2.05 4.03
N LEU A 136 -0.63 2.29 2.74
CA LEU A 136 -0.87 3.64 2.22
C LEU A 136 -2.18 4.24 2.73
N ASP A 137 -3.18 3.40 2.98
CA ASP A 137 -4.46 3.84 3.53
C ASP A 137 -4.32 4.38 4.98
N ILE A 138 -3.53 3.68 5.80
CA ILE A 138 -3.17 4.10 7.15
C ILE A 138 -2.32 5.39 7.11
N LEU A 139 -1.36 5.46 6.20
CA LEU A 139 -0.45 6.59 6.08
C LEU A 139 -1.11 7.92 5.72
N LYS A 140 -2.28 7.92 5.11
CA LYS A 140 -2.98 9.16 4.72
C LYS A 140 -3.12 10.13 5.89
N ASP A 141 -3.49 9.63 7.07
CA ASP A 141 -3.59 10.49 8.26
C ASP A 141 -2.23 11.16 8.53
N ARG A 142 -1.17 10.38 8.64
CA ARG A 142 0.17 10.86 8.97
C ARG A 142 0.76 11.78 7.90
N LEU A 143 0.66 11.41 6.61
CA LEU A 143 1.19 12.19 5.51
C LEU A 143 0.51 13.56 5.34
N TYR A 144 -0.79 13.65 5.67
CA TYR A 144 -1.59 14.85 5.42
C TYR A 144 -1.87 15.70 6.65
N THR A 145 -1.71 15.14 7.86
CA THR A 145 -2.08 15.86 9.09
C THR A 145 -0.90 16.18 10.00
N THR A 146 0.22 15.48 9.92
CA THR A 146 1.42 15.80 10.71
C THR A 146 2.16 17.01 10.13
N LYS A 147 3.14 17.54 10.86
CA LYS A 147 4.00 18.64 10.36
C LYS A 147 4.87 18.11 9.21
N ALA A 148 5.17 18.99 8.27
CA ALA A 148 5.95 18.65 7.06
C ALA A 148 7.35 18.10 7.39
N ASP A 149 7.98 18.63 8.45
CA ASP A 149 9.32 18.26 8.93
C ASP A 149 9.31 17.30 10.11
N SER A 150 8.14 16.73 10.47
CA SER A 150 8.02 15.83 11.63
C SER A 150 8.74 14.51 11.36
N HIS A 151 9.30 13.94 12.43
CA HIS A 151 9.88 12.60 12.40
C HIS A 151 8.91 11.55 11.83
N ALA A 152 7.64 11.59 12.25
CA ALA A 152 6.61 10.68 11.80
C ALA A 152 6.40 10.74 10.27
N ARG A 153 6.41 11.94 9.68
CA ARG A 153 6.28 12.11 8.23
C ARG A 153 7.55 11.69 7.50
N ARG A 154 8.74 12.06 7.98
CA ARG A 154 10.01 11.65 7.37
C ARG A 154 10.25 10.15 7.45
N SER A 155 9.83 9.48 8.54
CA SER A 155 9.84 8.02 8.63
C SER A 155 9.00 7.37 7.54
N ALA A 156 7.76 7.83 7.34
CA ALA A 156 6.90 7.37 6.25
C ALA A 156 7.56 7.58 4.88
N GLN A 157 8.08 8.77 4.60
CA GLN A 157 8.72 9.09 3.34
C GLN A 157 9.98 8.25 3.09
N THR A 158 10.75 7.95 4.14
CA THR A 158 11.90 7.03 4.03
C THR A 158 11.45 5.64 3.56
N ALA A 159 10.38 5.10 4.16
CA ALA A 159 9.83 3.81 3.70
C ALA A 159 9.31 3.89 2.27
N LEU A 160 8.54 4.94 1.95
CA LEU A 160 8.03 5.15 0.58
C LEU A 160 9.16 5.26 -0.45
N TYR A 161 10.28 5.91 -0.12
CA TYR A 161 11.44 6.02 -0.99
C TYR A 161 12.04 4.64 -1.31
N HIS A 162 12.32 3.81 -0.30
CA HIS A 162 12.87 2.47 -0.50
C HIS A 162 11.89 1.56 -1.27
N ILE A 163 10.61 1.61 -0.93
CA ILE A 163 9.54 0.86 -1.63
C ILE A 163 9.47 1.28 -3.09
N THR A 164 9.50 2.59 -3.37
CA THR A 164 9.43 3.12 -4.74
C THR A 164 10.59 2.65 -5.59
N ARG A 165 11.83 2.78 -5.10
CA ARG A 165 13.01 2.33 -5.83
C ARG A 165 12.96 0.84 -6.12
N SER A 166 12.63 0.01 -5.11
CA SER A 166 12.49 -1.43 -5.30
C SER A 166 11.40 -1.78 -6.31
N LEU A 167 10.21 -1.17 -6.18
CA LEU A 167 9.08 -1.47 -7.06
C LEU A 167 9.36 -1.09 -8.51
N VAL A 168 9.97 0.08 -8.76
CA VAL A 168 10.35 0.53 -10.11
C VAL A 168 11.34 -0.43 -10.76
N LEU A 169 12.37 -0.87 -10.03
CA LEU A 169 13.33 -1.87 -10.51
C LEU A 169 12.65 -3.23 -10.79
N LEU A 170 11.74 -3.66 -9.91
CA LEU A 170 11.03 -4.94 -10.06
C LEU A 170 10.07 -4.95 -11.27
N ILE A 171 9.42 -3.84 -11.58
CA ILE A 171 8.51 -3.78 -12.75
C ILE A 171 9.25 -3.59 -14.07
N ALA A 172 10.43 -2.99 -14.08
CA ALA A 172 11.17 -2.61 -15.28
C ALA A 172 11.39 -3.75 -16.30
N PRO A 173 11.68 -5.00 -15.90
CA PRO A 173 11.79 -6.11 -16.85
C PRO A 173 10.51 -6.41 -17.64
N ILE A 174 9.35 -6.08 -17.09
CA ILE A 174 8.04 -6.34 -17.68
C ILE A 174 7.44 -5.06 -18.26
N LEU A 175 7.33 -4.00 -17.46
CA LEU A 175 6.78 -2.69 -17.80
C LEU A 175 7.92 -1.70 -18.09
N CYS A 176 8.70 -1.96 -19.14
CA CYS A 176 9.95 -1.23 -19.35
C CYS A 176 9.74 0.27 -19.62
N PHE A 177 8.68 0.66 -20.34
CA PHE A 177 8.38 2.08 -20.59
C PHE A 177 7.90 2.79 -19.32
N THR A 178 7.02 2.16 -18.55
CA THR A 178 6.57 2.69 -17.25
C THR A 178 7.71 2.73 -16.24
N GLY A 179 8.59 1.72 -16.23
CA GLY A 179 9.77 1.67 -15.37
C GLY A 179 10.72 2.83 -15.65
N GLU A 180 10.98 3.14 -16.93
CA GLU A 180 11.83 4.26 -17.34
C GLU A 180 11.21 5.60 -16.96
N GLU A 181 9.92 5.84 -17.31
CA GLU A 181 9.19 7.04 -16.91
C GLU A 181 9.22 7.25 -15.37
N ALA A 182 9.07 6.17 -14.62
CA ALA A 182 9.13 6.20 -13.16
C ALA A 182 10.54 6.50 -12.64
N TRP A 183 11.57 5.98 -13.30
CA TRP A 183 12.97 6.21 -12.93
C TRP A 183 13.37 7.67 -13.11
N ASP A 184 12.96 8.29 -14.21
CA ASP A 184 13.17 9.71 -14.47
C ASP A 184 12.55 10.60 -13.36
N ILE A 185 11.36 10.21 -12.84
CA ILE A 185 10.68 10.97 -11.78
C ILE A 185 11.44 10.89 -10.45
N ILE A 186 12.06 9.74 -10.11
CA ILE A 186 12.77 9.56 -8.83
C ILE A 186 14.24 9.97 -8.85
N GLY A 187 14.66 10.70 -9.89
CA GLY A 187 15.97 11.31 -9.98
C GLY A 187 16.97 10.60 -10.88
N GLY A 188 16.49 9.77 -11.83
CA GLY A 188 17.29 9.33 -12.98
C GLY A 188 17.68 10.58 -13.82
N GLY A 189 18.94 10.69 -14.23
CA GLY A 189 19.37 11.74 -15.13
C GLY A 189 19.06 11.39 -16.59
N GLU A 190 19.15 12.37 -17.50
CA GLU A 190 18.91 12.17 -18.94
C GLU A 190 19.76 11.06 -19.59
N GLU A 191 20.91 10.74 -18.99
CA GLU A 191 21.83 9.68 -19.48
C GLU A 191 21.74 8.39 -18.64
N ASP A 192 20.82 8.32 -17.65
CA ASP A 192 20.63 7.18 -16.77
C ASP A 192 19.37 6.40 -17.17
N SER A 193 19.39 5.09 -17.09
CA SER A 193 18.25 4.21 -17.35
C SER A 193 18.05 3.25 -16.21
N VAL A 194 16.80 2.96 -15.87
CA VAL A 194 16.45 1.95 -14.87
C VAL A 194 17.11 0.60 -15.14
N LEU A 195 17.37 0.29 -16.43
CA LEU A 195 17.99 -0.97 -16.86
C LEU A 195 19.51 -1.04 -16.60
N PHE A 196 20.15 0.05 -16.18
CA PHE A 196 21.57 0.05 -15.80
C PHE A 196 21.76 -0.29 -14.32
N HIS A 197 20.67 -0.40 -13.55
CA HIS A 197 20.71 -0.62 -12.11
C HIS A 197 20.42 -2.07 -11.73
N THR A 198 21.03 -2.48 -10.63
CA THR A 198 20.74 -3.76 -9.95
C THR A 198 19.56 -3.60 -8.99
N TRP A 199 19.13 -4.72 -8.37
CA TRP A 199 18.06 -4.69 -7.38
C TRP A 199 18.36 -3.73 -6.24
N HIS A 200 17.28 -3.17 -5.65
CA HIS A 200 17.40 -2.21 -4.58
C HIS A 200 18.05 -2.81 -3.32
N GLU A 201 18.96 -2.08 -2.70
CA GLU A 201 19.55 -2.46 -1.41
C GLU A 201 18.70 -1.86 -0.28
N PHE A 202 18.00 -2.72 0.44
CA PHE A 202 17.25 -2.32 1.63
C PHE A 202 18.18 -2.15 2.83
N PRO A 203 17.85 -1.24 3.78
CA PRO A 203 18.55 -1.17 5.05
C PRO A 203 18.56 -2.54 5.75
N PRO A 204 19.68 -2.91 6.43
CA PRO A 204 19.81 -4.21 7.08
C PRO A 204 18.82 -4.35 8.23
N ILE A 205 18.12 -5.49 8.31
CA ILE A 205 17.17 -5.82 9.37
C ILE A 205 17.69 -7.01 10.19
N ASN A 206 17.41 -6.99 11.48
CA ASN A 206 17.63 -8.15 12.34
C ASN A 206 16.51 -9.18 12.12
N GLU A 207 16.82 -10.37 11.60
CA GLU A 207 15.84 -11.41 11.24
C GLU A 207 14.88 -11.79 12.38
N LYS A 208 15.37 -11.85 13.62
CA LYS A 208 14.53 -12.19 14.77
C LYS A 208 13.53 -11.08 15.08
N ALA A 209 13.98 -9.83 15.04
CA ALA A 209 13.12 -8.67 15.23
C ALA A 209 12.07 -8.53 14.11
N GLU A 210 12.46 -8.87 12.88
CA GLU A 210 11.57 -8.91 11.73
C GLU A 210 10.45 -9.95 11.88
N ALA A 211 10.80 -11.19 12.28
CA ALA A 211 9.80 -12.24 12.46
C ALA A 211 8.74 -11.86 13.51
N GLU A 212 9.15 -11.19 14.59
CA GLU A 212 8.23 -10.70 15.61
C GLU A 212 7.38 -9.53 15.12
N LEU A 213 7.97 -8.61 14.37
CA LEU A 213 7.28 -7.50 13.73
C LEU A 213 6.18 -8.00 12.77
N VAL A 214 6.50 -8.99 11.95
CA VAL A 214 5.53 -9.60 11.02
C VAL A 214 4.38 -10.25 11.77
N LYS A 215 4.64 -11.00 12.86
CA LYS A 215 3.57 -11.60 13.68
C LYS A 215 2.64 -10.55 14.26
N LYS A 216 3.20 -9.50 14.86
CA LYS A 216 2.42 -8.39 15.45
C LYS A 216 1.53 -7.74 14.40
N TRP A 217 2.09 -7.34 13.25
CA TRP A 217 1.32 -6.66 12.22
C TRP A 217 0.36 -7.59 11.47
N THR A 218 0.60 -8.90 11.43
CA THR A 218 -0.40 -9.88 10.97
C THR A 218 -1.63 -9.85 11.88
N ALA A 219 -1.44 -9.88 13.20
CA ALA A 219 -2.55 -9.77 14.15
C ALA A 219 -3.32 -8.44 14.02
N VAL A 220 -2.61 -7.33 13.78
CA VAL A 220 -3.25 -6.02 13.52
C VAL A 220 -4.06 -6.04 12.22
N ARG A 221 -3.57 -6.69 11.16
CA ARG A 221 -4.31 -6.83 9.89
C ARG A 221 -5.58 -7.66 10.07
N GLU A 222 -5.51 -8.79 10.77
CA GLU A 222 -6.66 -9.63 11.09
C GLU A 222 -7.70 -8.85 11.91
N ALA A 223 -7.27 -8.10 12.92
CA ALA A 223 -8.16 -7.23 13.69
C ALA A 223 -8.81 -6.15 12.82
N ARG A 224 -8.06 -5.53 11.89
CA ARG A 224 -8.60 -4.55 10.95
C ARG A 224 -9.65 -5.13 10.02
N GLU A 225 -9.45 -6.34 9.51
CA GLU A 225 -10.44 -7.04 8.69
C GLU A 225 -11.73 -7.29 9.49
N ALA A 226 -11.61 -7.74 10.74
CA ALA A 226 -12.74 -7.97 11.62
C ALA A 226 -13.49 -6.63 11.96
N VAL A 227 -12.76 -5.54 12.21
CA VAL A 227 -13.33 -4.20 12.41
C VAL A 227 -14.06 -3.72 11.17
N THR A 228 -13.46 -3.88 10.00
CA THR A 228 -14.09 -3.51 8.72
C THR A 228 -15.39 -4.27 8.51
N ALA A 229 -15.39 -5.58 8.77
CA ALA A 229 -16.60 -6.42 8.67
C ALA A 229 -17.68 -6.00 9.67
N ALA A 230 -17.31 -5.60 10.89
CA ALA A 230 -18.25 -5.10 11.91
C ALA A 230 -18.85 -3.72 11.56
N ILE A 231 -18.13 -2.87 10.82
CA ILE A 231 -18.60 -1.55 10.39
C ILE A 231 -19.51 -1.65 9.15
N GLU A 232 -19.37 -2.65 8.29
CA GLU A 232 -20.09 -2.73 7.02
C GLU A 232 -21.63 -2.71 7.15
N PRO A 233 -22.28 -3.36 8.14
CA PRO A 233 -23.70 -3.19 8.39
C PRO A 233 -24.09 -1.74 8.68
N LEU A 234 -23.28 -1.02 9.49
CA LEU A 234 -23.53 0.39 9.84
C LEU A 234 -23.38 1.34 8.64
N ARG A 235 -22.57 0.97 7.64
CA ARG A 235 -22.45 1.69 6.38
C ARG A 235 -23.63 1.41 5.46
N THR A 236 -24.10 0.17 5.45
CA THR A 236 -25.22 -0.27 4.61
C THR A 236 -26.52 0.40 5.04
N ASP A 237 -26.77 0.51 6.35
CA ASP A 237 -27.94 1.20 6.92
C ASP A 237 -27.75 2.72 7.05
N LYS A 238 -26.59 3.24 6.63
CA LYS A 238 -26.21 4.67 6.67
C LYS A 238 -26.08 5.27 8.08
N THR A 239 -25.92 4.46 9.10
CA THR A 239 -25.62 4.92 10.47
C THR A 239 -24.24 5.61 10.50
N VAL A 240 -23.27 5.11 9.70
CA VAL A 240 -21.97 5.75 9.50
C VAL A 240 -21.70 5.98 8.01
N GLY A 241 -21.07 7.11 7.68
CA GLY A 241 -20.66 7.43 6.32
C GLY A 241 -19.24 6.95 5.97
N SER A 242 -18.40 6.76 6.98
CA SER A 242 -17.02 6.28 6.83
C SER A 242 -16.59 5.51 8.08
N SER A 243 -15.53 4.71 7.96
CA SER A 243 -14.96 3.97 9.11
C SER A 243 -14.49 4.92 10.23
N LEU A 244 -13.97 6.11 9.88
CA LEU A 244 -13.55 7.12 10.87
C LEU A 244 -14.70 7.69 11.71
N GLN A 245 -15.95 7.43 11.34
CA GLN A 245 -17.13 7.79 12.17
C GLN A 245 -17.46 6.69 13.19
N ALA A 246 -16.77 5.56 13.17
CA ALA A 246 -17.03 4.45 14.06
C ALA A 246 -16.08 4.38 15.25
N GLU A 247 -16.59 3.81 16.35
CA GLU A 247 -15.83 3.30 17.48
C GLU A 247 -15.94 1.78 17.50
N ALA A 248 -14.87 1.08 17.86
CA ALA A 248 -14.82 -0.36 17.92
C ALA A 248 -14.45 -0.88 19.31
N GLU A 249 -15.04 -2.01 19.69
CA GLU A 249 -14.61 -2.81 20.84
C GLU A 249 -14.17 -4.18 20.31
N ILE A 250 -12.93 -4.57 20.64
CA ILE A 250 -12.31 -5.82 20.20
C ILE A 250 -12.14 -6.73 21.40
N THR A 251 -12.62 -7.95 21.31
CA THR A 251 -12.25 -9.05 22.20
C THR A 251 -11.32 -9.99 21.46
N ALA A 252 -10.17 -10.37 22.02
CA ALA A 252 -9.19 -11.20 21.35
C ALA A 252 -8.45 -12.13 22.32
N PRO A 253 -7.89 -13.27 21.85
CA PRO A 253 -6.97 -14.09 22.65
C PRO A 253 -5.81 -13.26 23.21
N GLU A 254 -5.30 -13.61 24.39
CA GLU A 254 -4.31 -12.84 25.14
C GLU A 254 -3.13 -12.37 24.26
N ALA A 255 -2.51 -13.27 23.50
CA ALA A 255 -1.37 -12.90 22.64
C ALA A 255 -1.74 -11.87 21.56
N THR A 256 -2.94 -11.94 20.98
CA THR A 256 -3.44 -10.95 20.01
C THR A 256 -3.77 -9.64 20.71
N ALA A 257 -4.45 -9.70 21.87
CA ALA A 257 -4.78 -8.51 22.66
C ALA A 257 -3.51 -7.77 23.10
N ASP A 258 -2.45 -8.46 23.47
CA ASP A 258 -1.17 -7.86 23.84
C ASP A 258 -0.54 -7.12 22.66
N TYR A 259 -0.55 -7.69 21.44
CA TYR A 259 -0.07 -7.00 20.24
C TYR A 259 -0.87 -5.74 19.94
N LEU A 260 -2.20 -5.81 20.03
CA LEU A 260 -3.07 -4.66 19.78
C LEU A 260 -2.87 -3.57 20.84
N ASN A 261 -2.87 -3.93 22.10
CA ASN A 261 -2.69 -3.00 23.22
C ASN A 261 -1.31 -2.34 23.20
N ALA A 262 -0.28 -3.01 22.66
CA ALA A 262 1.06 -2.44 22.52
C ALA A 262 1.11 -1.20 21.63
N LEU A 263 0.14 -1.03 20.70
CA LEU A 263 0.04 0.18 19.89
C LEU A 263 -0.57 1.37 20.63
N GLY A 264 -1.18 1.15 21.80
CA GLY A 264 -1.84 2.21 22.58
C GLY A 264 -2.87 2.99 21.76
N GLU A 265 -2.88 4.30 21.89
CA GLU A 265 -3.79 5.21 21.17
C GLU A 265 -3.57 5.19 19.63
N GLU A 266 -2.41 4.74 19.16
CA GLU A 266 -2.12 4.67 17.72
C GLU A 266 -2.85 3.50 17.03
N LEU A 267 -3.38 2.53 17.78
CA LEU A 267 -4.14 1.42 17.23
C LEU A 267 -5.34 1.92 16.40
N ARG A 268 -6.01 2.98 16.81
CA ARG A 268 -7.13 3.56 16.07
C ARG A 268 -6.76 4.01 14.65
N PHE A 269 -5.53 4.45 14.43
CA PHE A 269 -5.05 4.82 13.10
C PHE A 269 -4.82 3.60 12.22
N ALA A 270 -4.23 2.54 12.80
CA ALA A 270 -4.03 1.28 12.08
C ALA A 270 -5.37 0.63 11.69
N LEU A 271 -6.41 0.78 12.50
CA LEU A 271 -7.74 0.22 12.26
C LEU A 271 -8.69 1.18 11.52
N LEU A 272 -8.29 2.45 11.31
CA LEU A 272 -9.09 3.51 10.68
C LEU A 272 -10.43 3.74 11.37
N VAL A 273 -10.42 3.83 12.70
CA VAL A 273 -11.57 4.18 13.53
C VAL A 273 -11.25 5.37 14.42
N SER A 274 -12.25 6.02 14.99
CA SER A 274 -12.03 7.16 15.89
C SER A 274 -11.64 6.75 17.30
N LYS A 275 -12.13 5.59 17.75
CA LYS A 275 -11.79 5.01 19.05
C LYS A 275 -11.80 3.49 18.97
N VAL A 276 -10.94 2.85 19.76
CA VAL A 276 -10.90 1.41 19.91
C VAL A 276 -10.56 1.03 21.35
N ASP A 277 -11.30 0.06 21.88
CA ASP A 277 -11.05 -0.56 23.17
C ASP A 277 -10.76 -2.05 22.95
N VAL A 278 -9.71 -2.60 23.57
CA VAL A 278 -9.31 -4.00 23.42
C VAL A 278 -9.41 -4.74 24.74
N LYS A 279 -10.08 -5.89 24.73
CA LYS A 279 -10.27 -6.78 25.89
C LYS A 279 -9.75 -8.18 25.56
N THR A 280 -9.24 -8.87 26.57
CA THR A 280 -8.88 -10.29 26.44
C THR A 280 -10.11 -11.18 26.47
N GLY A 281 -10.15 -12.21 25.62
CA GLY A 281 -11.20 -13.21 25.55
C GLY A 281 -10.73 -14.50 24.87
N SER A 282 -11.67 -15.37 24.52
CA SER A 282 -11.34 -16.68 23.95
C SER A 282 -11.11 -16.66 22.43
N GLU A 283 -11.69 -15.68 21.74
CA GLU A 283 -11.67 -15.59 20.27
C GLU A 283 -11.67 -14.12 19.84
N LEU A 284 -11.30 -13.88 18.57
CA LEU A 284 -11.38 -12.54 17.97
C LEU A 284 -12.83 -12.23 17.62
N ALA A 285 -13.40 -11.26 18.33
CA ALA A 285 -14.73 -10.73 18.07
C ALA A 285 -14.71 -9.20 18.13
N VAL A 286 -15.49 -8.57 17.28
CA VAL A 286 -15.56 -7.11 17.17
C VAL A 286 -17.00 -6.65 17.18
N THR A 287 -17.27 -5.62 17.96
CA THR A 287 -18.48 -4.82 17.86
C THR A 287 -18.13 -3.40 17.46
N ALA A 288 -18.98 -2.76 16.67
CA ALA A 288 -18.79 -1.40 16.22
C ALA A 288 -20.07 -0.58 16.44
N LYS A 289 -19.93 0.71 16.69
CA LYS A 289 -21.01 1.68 16.80
C LYS A 289 -20.60 3.02 16.17
N ALA A 290 -21.56 3.88 15.85
CA ALA A 290 -21.26 5.25 15.50
C ALA A 290 -20.66 5.98 16.71
N SER A 291 -19.68 6.85 16.47
CA SER A 291 -19.13 7.73 17.50
C SER A 291 -20.11 8.87 17.80
N ASP A 292 -20.23 9.19 19.08
CA ASP A 292 -20.97 10.37 19.56
C ASP A 292 -20.13 11.65 19.54
N GLY A 293 -18.85 11.56 19.12
CA GLY A 293 -17.93 12.70 19.01
C GLY A 293 -18.26 13.61 17.82
N GLU A 294 -17.60 14.76 17.75
CA GLU A 294 -17.69 15.68 16.62
C GLU A 294 -16.56 15.42 15.62
N LYS A 295 -16.86 15.62 14.32
CA LYS A 295 -15.89 15.40 13.24
C LYS A 295 -14.85 16.51 13.19
N CYS A 296 -13.58 16.16 13.29
CA CYS A 296 -12.48 17.08 13.00
C CYS A 296 -12.42 17.38 11.49
N GLU A 297 -12.47 18.66 11.10
CA GLU A 297 -12.42 19.07 9.69
C GLU A 297 -11.09 18.76 9.01
N ARG A 298 -10.00 18.58 9.79
CA ARG A 298 -8.66 18.29 9.25
C ARG A 298 -8.37 16.79 9.11
N CYS A 299 -8.48 16.00 10.19
CA CYS A 299 -8.12 14.58 10.16
C CYS A 299 -9.32 13.66 9.96
N TRP A 300 -10.55 14.19 10.02
CA TRP A 300 -11.82 13.51 9.84
C TRP A 300 -12.17 12.46 10.90
N HIS A 301 -11.34 12.28 11.93
CA HIS A 301 -11.71 11.50 13.10
C HIS A 301 -12.80 12.23 13.89
N TYR A 302 -13.64 11.44 14.56
CA TYR A 302 -14.67 11.94 15.47
C TYR A 302 -14.10 11.95 16.89
N THR A 303 -14.04 13.11 17.51
CA THR A 303 -13.40 13.29 18.82
C THR A 303 -14.25 14.17 19.73
N TYR A 304 -13.92 14.18 21.03
CA TYR A 304 -14.66 14.94 22.03
C TYR A 304 -13.93 16.25 22.41
N ASP A 305 -12.88 16.59 21.71
CA ASP A 305 -12.00 17.73 22.00
C ASP A 305 -11.97 18.79 20.89
N ILE A 306 -12.95 18.76 19.98
CA ILE A 306 -13.07 19.76 18.91
C ILE A 306 -13.27 21.14 19.58
N GLY A 307 -12.52 22.15 19.05
CA GLY A 307 -12.60 23.54 19.57
C GLY A 307 -12.03 23.75 20.97
N SER A 308 -11.36 22.73 21.54
CA SER A 308 -10.75 22.87 22.88
C SER A 308 -9.49 23.76 22.91
N VAL A 309 -8.93 24.08 21.74
CA VAL A 309 -7.76 24.95 21.60
C VAL A 309 -8.20 26.28 20.98
N ALA A 310 -7.90 27.39 21.64
CA ALA A 310 -8.26 28.73 21.17
C ALA A 310 -7.67 29.02 19.77
N GLY A 311 -8.50 29.53 18.86
CA GLY A 311 -8.14 29.76 17.47
C GLY A 311 -8.26 28.54 16.54
N HIS A 312 -8.72 27.40 17.07
CA HIS A 312 -8.92 26.14 16.34
C HIS A 312 -10.28 25.51 16.65
N GLU A 313 -11.35 26.23 16.36
CA GLU A 313 -12.72 25.88 16.76
C GLU A 313 -13.28 24.65 16.06
N THR A 314 -12.73 24.26 14.87
CA THR A 314 -13.27 23.18 14.01
C THR A 314 -12.39 21.94 13.96
N ILE A 315 -11.24 21.97 14.63
CA ILE A 315 -10.29 20.86 14.62
C ILE A 315 -9.99 20.33 16.03
N CYS A 316 -9.56 19.07 16.11
CA CYS A 316 -9.20 18.43 17.36
C CYS A 316 -7.86 18.95 17.91
N LYS A 317 -7.62 18.74 19.21
CA LYS A 317 -6.38 19.14 19.88
C LYS A 317 -5.12 18.62 19.18
N ARG A 318 -5.12 17.36 18.73
CA ARG A 318 -4.02 16.76 17.98
C ARG A 318 -3.71 17.56 16.69
N CYS A 319 -4.74 17.90 15.93
CA CYS A 319 -4.57 18.68 14.72
C CYS A 319 -4.09 20.10 14.99
N ALA A 320 -4.56 20.73 16.04
CA ALA A 320 -4.06 22.05 16.48
C ALA A 320 -2.57 21.98 16.85
N GLU A 321 -2.15 20.94 17.56
CA GLU A 321 -0.73 20.69 17.89
C GLU A 321 0.12 20.49 16.63
N ASN A 322 -0.41 19.81 15.61
CA ASN A 322 0.29 19.62 14.34
C ASN A 322 0.36 20.91 13.49
N VAL A 323 -0.59 21.82 13.62
CA VAL A 323 -0.59 23.09 12.87
C VAL A 323 0.35 24.11 13.52
N ASP A 324 0.15 24.42 14.80
CA ASP A 324 0.82 25.55 15.48
C ASP A 324 1.76 25.10 16.60
N GLY A 325 1.64 23.86 17.08
CA GLY A 325 2.46 23.32 18.16
C GLY A 325 3.77 22.69 17.70
N LYS A 326 4.33 21.82 18.53
CA LYS A 326 5.56 21.05 18.23
C LYS A 326 5.29 19.91 17.25
N GLY A 327 4.03 19.52 17.08
CA GLY A 327 3.62 18.33 16.33
C GLY A 327 3.52 17.09 17.23
N GLU A 328 2.73 16.12 16.78
CA GLU A 328 2.58 14.85 17.47
C GLU A 328 3.77 13.91 17.28
N GLU A 329 4.00 13.04 18.23
CA GLU A 329 4.93 11.93 18.13
C GLU A 329 4.18 10.65 17.74
N ARG A 330 4.79 9.81 16.90
CA ARG A 330 4.28 8.50 16.46
C ARG A 330 5.38 7.46 16.59
N HIS A 331 5.01 6.29 17.08
CA HIS A 331 5.91 5.18 17.30
C HIS A 331 5.51 3.92 16.53
N TYR A 332 4.21 3.73 16.31
CA TYR A 332 3.65 2.49 15.73
C TYR A 332 2.96 2.67 14.38
N ALA A 333 2.11 3.71 14.20
CA ALA A 333 1.29 3.85 13.00
C ALA A 333 1.11 5.30 12.49
#